data_9d942f4beec8b51d1fa97c8a8eb5b305
#
_entry.id   9d942f4beec8b51d1fa97c8a8eb5b305
#
_cell.length_a   1.000
_cell.length_b   1.000
_cell.length_c   1.000
_cell.angle_alpha   90.00
_cell.angle_beta   90.00
_cell.angle_gamma   90.00
#
_symmetry.space_group_name_H-M   'P 1'
#
loop_
_entity.id
_entity.type
_entity.pdbx_description
1 polymer ?
#
loop_
_entity_poly.entity_id
_entity_poly.type
_entity_poly.pdbx_seq_one_letter_code
_entity_poly.pdbx_strand_id
1 'polypeptide(L)'
;MQNEETALVTGPLSKENIISIDKLFIGHTEYIKKITKSKDVLMMLASDQLRVALATTHIPLKNVPRTISKELIINKIKILNEDLKNKFNIKKPNIKVLGLNPHAGENGKIGKEEQVYIKPAIKELRKKKINVSMPISADTAFSRKSLK
;
A
#
# COMPACT_ATOMS: atom_id res chain seq x y z
N MET A 1 28.35 8.39 14.06
CA MET A 1 28.16 8.34 12.60
C MET A 1 26.87 9.10 12.31
N GLN A 2 26.97 10.28 11.72
CA GLN A 2 25.80 11.00 11.24
C GLN A 2 25.23 10.19 10.08
N ASN A 3 23.94 9.81 10.17
CA ASN A 3 23.21 9.22 9.04
C ASN A 3 23.07 10.32 7.98
N GLU A 4 23.92 10.28 6.98
CA GLU A 4 23.67 11.06 5.76
C GLU A 4 22.39 10.52 5.14
N GLU A 5 21.40 11.39 4.95
CA GLU A 5 20.19 11.06 4.22
C GLU A 5 20.58 10.78 2.77
N THR A 6 20.44 9.53 2.36
CA THR A 6 20.81 9.09 1.02
C THR A 6 19.55 8.79 0.22
N ALA A 7 19.45 9.38 -0.96
CA ALA A 7 18.39 9.08 -1.93
C ALA A 7 18.98 8.31 -3.12
N LEU A 8 18.29 7.29 -3.57
CA LEU A 8 18.60 6.54 -4.76
C LEU A 8 17.68 6.98 -5.90
N VAL A 9 18.26 7.55 -6.95
CA VAL A 9 17.56 7.88 -8.19
C VAL A 9 18.06 6.96 -9.30
N THR A 10 17.17 6.23 -9.94
CA THR A 10 17.51 5.29 -11.01
C THR A 10 16.85 5.73 -12.31
N GLY A 11 17.57 5.57 -13.43
CA GLY A 11 17.03 5.73 -14.77
C GLY A 11 16.17 4.52 -15.19
N PRO A 12 15.51 4.61 -16.35
CA PRO A 12 14.85 3.46 -16.96
C PRO A 12 15.86 2.37 -17.28
N LEU A 13 15.46 1.11 -17.05
CA LEU A 13 16.32 -0.03 -17.40
C LEU A 13 15.53 -1.09 -18.16
N SER A 14 16.24 -1.78 -19.06
CA SER A 14 15.69 -2.96 -19.74
C SER A 14 15.79 -4.16 -18.80
N LYS A 15 14.63 -4.67 -18.35
CA LYS A 15 14.59 -5.89 -17.52
C LYS A 15 15.19 -7.08 -18.25
N GLU A 16 15.02 -7.19 -19.58
CA GLU A 16 15.55 -8.28 -20.39
C GLU A 16 17.08 -8.33 -20.32
N ASN A 17 17.74 -7.18 -20.40
CA ASN A 17 19.20 -7.11 -20.30
C ASN A 17 19.70 -7.51 -18.91
N ILE A 18 18.97 -7.18 -17.85
CA ILE A 18 19.37 -7.56 -16.49
C ILE A 18 19.08 -9.05 -16.23
N ILE A 19 17.94 -9.57 -16.69
CA ILE A 19 17.60 -10.99 -16.54
C ILE A 19 18.61 -11.89 -17.26
N SER A 20 19.26 -11.42 -18.34
CA SER A 20 20.33 -12.17 -18.97
C SER A 20 21.55 -12.39 -18.06
N ILE A 21 21.77 -11.50 -17.10
CA ILE A 21 22.88 -11.54 -16.13
C ILE A 21 22.42 -12.12 -14.78
N ASP A 22 21.28 -11.64 -14.27
CA ASP A 22 20.65 -12.12 -13.02
C ASP A 22 19.21 -12.57 -13.29
N LYS A 23 19.04 -13.88 -13.48
CA LYS A 23 17.73 -14.52 -13.75
C LYS A 23 16.71 -14.31 -12.63
N LEU A 24 17.15 -13.91 -11.45
CA LEU A 24 16.28 -13.68 -10.27
C LEU A 24 15.87 -12.21 -10.14
N PHE A 25 16.30 -11.35 -11.06
CA PHE A 25 15.92 -9.94 -11.02
C PHE A 25 14.46 -9.77 -11.47
N ILE A 26 13.60 -9.36 -10.56
CA ILE A 26 12.17 -9.10 -10.82
C ILE A 26 11.94 -7.60 -11.06
N GLY A 27 12.63 -6.75 -10.31
CA GLY A 27 12.53 -5.30 -10.39
C GLY A 27 13.28 -4.60 -9.27
N HIS A 28 13.36 -3.26 -9.32
CA HIS A 28 14.04 -2.46 -8.31
C HIS A 28 13.50 -2.71 -6.88
N THR A 29 12.18 -2.77 -6.72
CA THR A 29 11.55 -2.93 -5.42
C THR A 29 11.97 -4.24 -4.75
N GLU A 30 11.90 -5.35 -5.49
CA GLU A 30 12.26 -6.68 -5.01
C GLU A 30 13.77 -6.78 -4.76
N TYR A 31 14.57 -6.18 -5.63
CA TYR A 31 16.03 -6.12 -5.47
C TYR A 31 16.41 -5.34 -4.21
N ILE A 32 15.88 -4.14 -4.02
CA ILE A 32 16.14 -3.33 -2.82
C ILE A 32 15.66 -4.05 -1.56
N LYS A 33 14.47 -4.66 -1.59
CA LYS A 33 13.98 -5.50 -0.48
C LYS A 33 14.99 -6.58 -0.11
N LYS A 34 15.56 -7.27 -1.11
CA LYS A 34 16.55 -8.34 -0.90
C LYS A 34 17.83 -7.83 -0.25
N ILE A 35 18.43 -6.76 -0.80
CA ILE A 35 19.71 -6.24 -0.28
C ILE A 35 19.56 -5.57 1.09
N THR A 36 18.42 -4.94 1.37
CA THR A 36 18.13 -4.32 2.68
C THR A 36 17.61 -5.32 3.71
N LYS A 37 17.39 -6.58 3.31
CA LYS A 37 16.79 -7.63 4.15
C LYS A 37 15.46 -7.20 4.78
N SER A 38 14.72 -6.33 4.10
CA SER A 38 13.42 -5.84 4.58
C SER A 38 12.38 -6.95 4.57
N LYS A 39 11.61 -7.08 5.65
CA LYS A 39 10.56 -8.11 5.76
C LYS A 39 9.45 -7.91 4.74
N ASP A 40 9.06 -6.68 4.50
CA ASP A 40 8.04 -6.30 3.52
C ASP A 40 8.33 -4.90 2.96
N VAL A 41 7.69 -4.60 1.83
CA VAL A 41 7.78 -3.30 1.14
C VAL A 41 6.39 -2.81 0.80
N LEU A 42 6.24 -1.49 0.71
CA LEU A 42 5.00 -0.85 0.31
C LEU A 42 5.28 0.11 -0.83
N MET A 43 4.68 -0.15 -1.99
CA MET A 43 4.74 0.80 -3.10
C MET A 43 3.78 1.96 -2.82
N MET A 44 4.28 3.18 -2.95
CA MET A 44 3.48 4.38 -2.79
C MET A 44 3.76 5.34 -3.96
N LEU A 45 2.70 5.82 -4.59
CA LEU A 45 2.73 6.92 -5.53
C LEU A 45 2.49 8.21 -4.74
N ALA A 46 3.35 9.19 -4.88
CA ALA A 46 3.29 10.41 -4.10
C ALA A 46 3.40 11.66 -4.96
N SER A 47 2.61 12.66 -4.62
CA SER A 47 2.75 14.05 -5.05
C SER A 47 2.65 14.96 -3.83
N ASP A 48 2.80 16.26 -4.01
CA ASP A 48 2.69 17.22 -2.91
C ASP A 48 1.33 17.16 -2.20
N GLN A 49 0.27 16.83 -2.95
CA GLN A 49 -1.10 16.87 -2.46
C GLN A 49 -1.69 15.50 -2.12
N LEU A 50 -1.14 14.42 -2.68
CA LEU A 50 -1.75 13.10 -2.57
C LEU A 50 -0.69 11.99 -2.48
N ARG A 51 -0.93 11.03 -1.59
CA ARG A 51 -0.16 9.80 -1.47
C ARG A 51 -1.07 8.60 -1.60
N VAL A 52 -0.78 7.72 -2.52
CA VAL A 52 -1.57 6.49 -2.78
C VAL A 52 -0.67 5.29 -2.57
N ALA A 53 -0.95 4.51 -1.53
CA ALA A 53 -0.24 3.27 -1.23
C ALA A 53 -1.03 2.08 -1.79
N LEU A 54 -0.31 1.13 -2.39
CA LEU A 54 -0.89 -0.01 -3.08
C LEU A 54 -0.89 -1.25 -2.19
N ALA A 55 -2.04 -1.89 -2.01
CA ALA A 55 -2.14 -3.13 -1.27
C ALA A 55 -1.50 -4.30 -2.03
N THR A 56 -1.64 -4.32 -3.36
CA THR A 56 -1.05 -5.31 -4.26
C THR A 56 -0.36 -4.64 -5.43
N THR A 57 0.70 -5.26 -5.96
CA THR A 57 1.48 -4.76 -7.11
C THR A 57 1.82 -5.90 -8.06
N HIS A 58 1.82 -5.61 -9.36
CA HIS A 58 2.33 -6.51 -10.41
C HIS A 58 1.71 -7.92 -10.44
N ILE A 59 0.42 -8.04 -10.05
CA ILE A 59 -0.34 -9.30 -10.15
C ILE A 59 -1.50 -9.15 -11.15
N PRO A 60 -1.91 -10.23 -11.83
CA PRO A 60 -3.08 -10.21 -12.70
C PRO A 60 -4.34 -9.76 -11.94
N LEU A 61 -5.19 -8.93 -12.57
CA LEU A 61 -6.39 -8.39 -11.93
C LEU A 61 -7.28 -9.48 -11.31
N LYS A 62 -7.47 -10.60 -12.01
CA LYS A 62 -8.25 -11.76 -11.53
C LYS A 62 -7.73 -12.36 -10.22
N ASN A 63 -6.47 -12.12 -9.88
CA ASN A 63 -5.84 -12.65 -8.65
C ASN A 63 -5.95 -11.68 -7.48
N VAL A 64 -6.27 -10.40 -7.72
CA VAL A 64 -6.35 -9.37 -6.66
C VAL A 64 -7.31 -9.78 -5.55
N PRO A 65 -8.57 -10.18 -5.80
CA PRO A 65 -9.50 -10.55 -4.73
C PRO A 65 -8.99 -11.71 -3.87
N ARG A 66 -8.31 -12.69 -4.49
CA ARG A 66 -7.75 -13.85 -3.78
C ARG A 66 -6.50 -13.52 -2.95
N THR A 67 -5.79 -12.45 -3.33
CA THR A 67 -4.59 -11.98 -2.61
C THR A 67 -4.95 -11.13 -1.39
N ILE A 68 -6.12 -10.48 -1.41
CA ILE A 68 -6.55 -9.65 -0.28
C ILE A 68 -6.86 -10.56 0.92
N SER A 69 -6.13 -10.32 2.01
CA SER A 69 -6.36 -10.94 3.31
C SER A 69 -6.35 -9.90 4.43
N LYS A 70 -6.87 -10.26 5.58
CA LYS A 70 -6.84 -9.41 6.78
C LYS A 70 -5.40 -9.06 7.15
N GLU A 71 -4.51 -10.03 7.12
CA GLU A 71 -3.09 -9.89 7.47
C GLU A 71 -2.36 -8.98 6.50
N LEU A 72 -2.61 -9.11 5.19
CA LEU A 72 -2.05 -8.24 4.17
C LEU A 72 -2.41 -6.76 4.46
N ILE A 73 -3.69 -6.48 4.67
CA ILE A 73 -4.18 -5.12 4.92
C ILE A 73 -3.57 -4.56 6.22
N ILE A 74 -3.53 -5.35 7.29
CA ILE A 74 -2.90 -4.93 8.55
C ILE A 74 -1.43 -4.57 8.34
N ASN A 75 -0.66 -5.43 7.66
CA ASN A 75 0.76 -5.22 7.47
C ASN A 75 1.04 -3.98 6.61
N LYS A 76 0.34 -3.83 5.48
CA LYS A 76 0.51 -2.65 4.60
C LYS A 76 0.16 -1.34 5.31
N ILE A 77 -0.93 -1.30 6.07
CA ILE A 77 -1.32 -0.09 6.80
C ILE A 77 -0.35 0.22 7.96
N LYS A 78 0.20 -0.78 8.63
CA LYS A 78 1.22 -0.55 9.66
C LYS A 78 2.48 0.08 9.07
N ILE A 79 3.03 -0.50 7.99
CA ILE A 79 4.19 0.05 7.29
C ILE A 79 3.91 1.50 6.88
N LEU A 80 2.76 1.75 6.24
CA LEU A 80 2.37 3.09 5.82
C LEU A 80 2.32 4.07 6.99
N ASN A 81 1.65 3.70 8.09
CA ASN A 81 1.52 4.57 9.26
C ASN A 81 2.86 4.90 9.91
N GLU A 82 3.75 3.90 10.02
CA GLU A 82 5.08 4.07 10.59
C GLU A 82 5.96 4.95 9.70
N ASP A 83 5.99 4.70 8.40
CA ASP A 83 6.78 5.48 7.45
C ASP A 83 6.28 6.91 7.30
N LEU A 84 4.96 7.13 7.27
CA LEU A 84 4.39 8.48 7.26
C LEU A 84 4.82 9.30 8.49
N LYS A 85 4.95 8.65 9.66
CA LYS A 85 5.43 9.33 10.87
C LYS A 85 6.93 9.56 10.84
N ASN A 86 7.70 8.53 10.51
CA ASN A 86 9.15 8.54 10.73
C ASN A 86 9.91 9.15 9.55
N LYS A 87 9.42 8.95 8.31
CA LYS A 87 10.11 9.40 7.09
C LYS A 87 9.46 10.65 6.47
N PHE A 88 8.15 10.83 6.66
CA PHE A 88 7.41 11.99 6.12
C PHE A 88 7.05 13.02 7.19
N ASN A 89 7.46 12.81 8.44
CA ASN A 89 7.20 13.70 9.58
C ASN A 89 5.70 14.05 9.78
N ILE A 90 4.80 13.15 9.41
CA ILE A 90 3.36 13.32 9.59
C ILE A 90 2.95 12.72 10.93
N LYS A 91 2.89 13.53 11.99
CA LYS A 91 2.64 13.08 13.37
C LYS A 91 1.34 12.28 13.54
N LYS A 92 0.28 12.63 12.81
CA LYS A 92 -1.04 12.01 12.87
C LYS A 92 -1.54 11.65 11.46
N PRO A 93 -1.02 10.57 10.84
CA PRO A 93 -1.49 10.17 9.51
C PRO A 93 -3.00 9.89 9.51
N ASN A 94 -3.69 10.37 8.47
CA ASN A 94 -5.09 10.06 8.21
C ASN A 94 -5.15 9.13 6.99
N ILE A 95 -5.32 7.83 7.24
CA ILE A 95 -5.27 6.80 6.20
C ILE A 95 -6.68 6.46 5.76
N LYS A 96 -7.01 6.72 4.50
CA LYS A 96 -8.27 6.32 3.91
C LYS A 96 -8.09 5.00 3.16
N VAL A 97 -8.93 4.01 3.45
CA VAL A 97 -8.90 2.72 2.76
C VAL A 97 -9.98 2.69 1.70
N LEU A 98 -9.58 2.44 0.46
CA LEU A 98 -10.52 2.28 -0.64
C LEU A 98 -11.09 0.86 -0.66
N GLY A 99 -12.36 0.73 -1.03
CA GLY A 99 -12.98 -0.57 -1.29
C GLY A 99 -12.35 -1.25 -2.49
N LEU A 100 -12.29 -2.56 -2.45
CA LEU A 100 -11.90 -3.39 -3.59
C LEU A 100 -13.03 -3.43 -4.63
N ASN A 101 -14.25 -3.58 -4.14
CA ASN A 101 -15.44 -3.69 -4.98
C ASN A 101 -16.11 -2.32 -5.19
N PRO A 102 -16.92 -2.14 -6.26
CA PRO A 102 -17.75 -0.95 -6.45
C PRO A 102 -18.55 -0.64 -5.19
N HIS A 103 -18.68 0.64 -4.86
CA HIS A 103 -19.42 1.14 -3.69
C HIS A 103 -18.99 0.48 -2.36
N ALA A 104 -17.69 0.07 -2.28
CA ALA A 104 -17.14 -0.66 -1.14
C ALA A 104 -17.96 -1.92 -0.78
N GLY A 105 -18.43 -2.63 -1.84
CA GLY A 105 -19.10 -3.92 -1.74
C GLY A 105 -20.57 -3.87 -1.34
N GLU A 106 -21.21 -2.70 -1.21
CA GLU A 106 -22.62 -2.52 -0.85
C GLU A 106 -23.10 -3.47 0.26
N ASN A 107 -22.37 -3.50 1.38
CA ASN A 107 -22.64 -4.41 2.49
C ASN A 107 -22.59 -5.90 2.13
N GLY A 108 -21.81 -6.28 1.12
CA GLY A 108 -21.59 -7.66 0.70
C GLY A 108 -22.49 -8.10 -0.46
N LYS A 109 -23.27 -7.17 -1.06
CA LYS A 109 -24.06 -7.45 -2.26
C LYS A 109 -23.20 -7.54 -3.51
N ILE A 110 -22.12 -6.73 -3.57
CA ILE A 110 -21.17 -6.66 -4.69
C ILE A 110 -19.80 -7.13 -4.19
N GLY A 111 -19.66 -8.38 -3.78
CA GLY A 111 -18.44 -8.91 -3.20
C GLY A 111 -18.43 -8.89 -1.67
N LYS A 112 -17.64 -9.77 -1.08
CA LYS A 112 -17.59 -9.96 0.38
C LYS A 112 -16.24 -9.58 0.99
N GLU A 113 -15.25 -9.19 0.19
CA GLU A 113 -13.88 -8.95 0.62
C GLU A 113 -13.80 -7.82 1.66
N GLU A 114 -14.63 -6.78 1.50
CA GLU A 114 -14.72 -5.70 2.50
C GLU A 114 -15.22 -6.22 3.84
N GLN A 115 -16.21 -7.11 3.83
CA GLN A 115 -16.81 -7.65 5.06
C GLN A 115 -15.87 -8.65 5.74
N VAL A 116 -15.26 -9.54 4.95
CA VAL A 116 -14.51 -10.69 5.45
C VAL A 116 -13.08 -10.30 5.83
N TYR A 117 -12.43 -9.40 5.07
CA TYR A 117 -11.02 -9.10 5.24
C TYR A 117 -10.75 -7.65 5.64
N ILE A 118 -11.29 -6.66 4.88
CA ILE A 118 -10.88 -5.27 5.01
C ILE A 118 -11.43 -4.65 6.31
N LYS A 119 -12.74 -4.75 6.56
CA LYS A 119 -13.37 -4.22 7.78
C LYS A 119 -12.81 -4.83 9.07
N PRO A 120 -12.58 -6.15 9.18
CA PRO A 120 -11.93 -6.75 10.34
C PRO A 120 -10.50 -6.23 10.56
N ALA A 121 -9.71 -6.07 9.47
CA ALA A 121 -8.38 -5.49 9.56
C ALA A 121 -8.39 -4.07 10.12
N ILE A 122 -9.29 -3.23 9.59
CA ILE A 122 -9.45 -1.84 10.04
C ILE A 122 -9.86 -1.78 11.52
N LYS A 123 -10.81 -2.61 11.93
CA LYS A 123 -11.24 -2.66 13.35
C LYS A 123 -10.06 -2.98 14.27
N GLU A 124 -9.19 -3.92 13.88
CA GLU A 124 -7.99 -4.26 14.66
C GLU A 124 -6.98 -3.11 14.70
N LEU A 125 -6.73 -2.45 13.57
CA LEU A 125 -5.83 -1.30 13.49
C LEU A 125 -6.29 -0.11 14.34
N ARG A 126 -7.60 0.15 14.37
CA ARG A 126 -8.19 1.18 15.23
C ARG A 126 -8.03 0.89 16.72
N LYS A 127 -8.11 -0.39 17.13
CA LYS A 127 -7.79 -0.79 18.52
C LYS A 127 -6.34 -0.45 18.88
N LYS A 128 -5.43 -0.46 17.89
CA LYS A 128 -4.03 -0.05 18.03
C LYS A 128 -3.81 1.46 17.85
N LYS A 129 -4.90 2.27 17.89
CA LYS A 129 -4.88 3.73 17.78
C LYS A 129 -4.32 4.25 16.44
N ILE A 130 -4.39 3.44 15.37
CA ILE A 130 -4.07 3.89 14.01
C ILE A 130 -5.32 4.57 13.44
N ASN A 131 -5.16 5.82 12.99
CA ASN A 131 -6.25 6.58 12.38
C ASN A 131 -6.47 6.11 10.94
N VAL A 132 -7.44 5.22 10.76
CA VAL A 132 -7.75 4.59 9.47
C VAL A 132 -9.26 4.59 9.24
N SER A 133 -9.71 4.95 8.02
CA SER A 133 -11.14 4.96 7.69
C SER A 133 -11.70 3.55 7.53
N MET A 134 -13.01 3.38 7.70
CA MET A 134 -13.71 2.22 7.11
C MET A 134 -13.59 2.29 5.58
N PRO A 135 -13.79 1.16 4.85
CA PRO A 135 -13.69 1.18 3.39
C PRO A 135 -14.64 2.22 2.80
N ILE A 136 -14.10 3.10 1.97
CA ILE A 136 -14.86 4.11 1.21
C ILE A 136 -14.89 3.74 -0.26
N SER A 137 -15.89 4.22 -0.96
CA SER A 137 -16.04 3.97 -2.40
C SER A 137 -14.89 4.62 -3.18
N ALA A 138 -14.22 3.86 -4.05
CA ALA A 138 -13.04 4.32 -4.77
C ALA A 138 -13.37 5.42 -5.79
N ASP A 139 -14.56 5.36 -6.40
CA ASP A 139 -15.06 6.34 -7.38
C ASP A 139 -15.24 7.74 -6.81
N THR A 140 -15.57 7.86 -5.52
CA THR A 140 -15.78 9.15 -4.84
C THR A 140 -14.59 9.58 -3.97
N ALA A 141 -13.62 8.70 -3.76
CA ALA A 141 -12.52 8.91 -2.82
C ALA A 141 -11.62 10.09 -3.17
N PHE A 142 -11.45 10.38 -4.44
CA PHE A 142 -10.59 11.46 -4.96
C PHE A 142 -11.33 12.77 -5.23
N SER A 143 -12.59 12.89 -4.81
CA SER A 143 -13.30 14.15 -4.89
C SER A 143 -12.66 15.21 -3.97
N ARG A 144 -12.76 16.50 -4.34
CA ARG A 144 -12.22 17.61 -3.52
C ARG A 144 -12.72 17.59 -2.07
N LYS A 145 -13.95 17.12 -1.85
CA LYS A 145 -14.54 16.97 -0.50
C LYS A 145 -13.88 15.85 0.29
N SER A 146 -13.50 14.77 -0.39
CA SER A 146 -12.88 13.61 0.25
C SER A 146 -11.39 13.80 0.54
N LEU A 147 -10.71 14.70 -0.18
CA LEU A 147 -9.28 14.97 0.01
C LEU A 147 -8.98 15.97 1.14
N LYS A 148 -9.99 16.66 1.65
CA LYS A 148 -9.89 17.49 2.86
C LYS A 148 -10.07 16.61 4.10
#